data_0dfa64c470f6170337ded832d6551455
#
_entry.id   0dfa64c470f6170337ded832d6551455
#
_cell.length_a   1.000
_cell.length_b   1.000
_cell.length_c   1.000
_cell.angle_alpha   90.00
_cell.angle_beta   90.00
_cell.angle_gamma   90.00
#
_symmetry.space_group_name_H-M   'P 1'
#
loop_
_entity.id
_entity.type
_entity.pdbx_description
1 polymer ?
#
loop_
_entity_poly.entity_id
_entity_poly.type
_entity_poly.pdbx_seq_one_letter_code
_entity_poly.pdbx_strand_id
1 'polypeptide(L)'
;TNLLNSEKLLGSEKVRESAPGKTPIRPVIEPGTPNAARDPHFEPRATQVLQIFCSGAISQVDTFDYKPELIKHHGKPMPGGDKLITFQGEQGNLTKSPWEFKPRGQSGKMVSELVPHLGNLADEMCFIHSLTGKTNTHGPGENFMCTGFTLDGFPSAGSWATYALGSETEDLPAYVAISDVRGT
;
A
#
# COMPACT_ATOMS: atom_id res chain seq x y z
N THR A 1 -5.62 24.15 -2.95
CA THR A 1 -5.42 23.97 -4.39
C THR A 1 -5.20 22.51 -4.66
N ASN A 2 -5.89 22.00 -5.63
CA ASN A 2 -5.99 20.57 -5.88
C ASN A 2 -5.05 20.18 -7.03
N LEU A 3 -3.96 19.55 -6.70
CA LEU A 3 -2.90 19.18 -7.65
C LEU A 3 -3.43 18.29 -8.79
N LEU A 4 -4.43 17.48 -8.52
CA LEU A 4 -4.95 16.50 -9.45
C LEU A 4 -6.19 16.96 -10.23
N ASN A 5 -6.71 18.15 -9.94
CA ASN A 5 -7.85 18.76 -10.64
C ASN A 5 -7.46 19.99 -11.47
N SER A 6 -6.20 20.34 -11.54
CA SER A 6 -5.75 21.42 -12.40
C SER A 6 -5.87 21.01 -13.87
N GLU A 7 -6.38 21.91 -14.71
CA GLU A 7 -6.41 21.69 -16.17
C GLU A 7 -5.03 21.41 -16.76
N LYS A 8 -3.96 21.92 -16.11
CA LYS A 8 -2.56 21.65 -16.49
C LYS A 8 -2.16 20.20 -16.26
N LEU A 9 -2.87 19.47 -15.40
CA LEU A 9 -2.59 18.08 -15.07
C LEU A 9 -3.45 17.08 -15.86
N LEU A 10 -4.36 17.57 -16.69
CA LEU A 10 -5.05 16.73 -17.68
C LEU A 10 -4.04 16.39 -18.77
N GLY A 11 -3.57 15.15 -18.78
CA GLY A 11 -2.47 14.68 -19.62
C GLY A 11 -2.49 15.22 -21.05
N SER A 12 -1.35 15.70 -21.51
CA SER A 12 -1.20 16.15 -22.88
C SER A 12 -1.35 14.99 -23.87
N GLU A 13 -1.85 15.26 -25.07
CA GLU A 13 -1.93 14.27 -26.16
C GLU A 13 -0.61 13.54 -26.38
N LYS A 14 0.52 14.26 -26.28
CA LYS A 14 1.87 13.69 -26.44
C LYS A 14 2.22 12.63 -25.40
N VAL A 15 1.72 12.78 -24.16
CA VAL A 15 1.94 11.78 -23.07
C VAL A 15 1.03 10.57 -23.27
N ARG A 16 -0.19 10.77 -23.82
CA ARG A 16 -1.16 9.70 -24.10
C ARG A 16 -0.78 8.84 -25.29
N GLU A 17 -0.01 9.37 -26.25
CA GLU A 17 0.46 8.62 -27.42
C GLU A 17 1.55 7.60 -27.13
N SER A 18 2.16 7.66 -25.94
CA SER A 18 3.20 6.70 -25.56
C SER A 18 2.54 5.34 -25.27
N ALA A 19 2.60 4.43 -26.22
CA ALA A 19 2.06 3.08 -26.04
C ALA A 19 2.72 2.39 -24.85
N PRO A 20 1.94 1.78 -23.93
CA PRO A 20 2.49 1.05 -22.79
C PRO A 20 3.49 -0.01 -23.25
N GLY A 21 4.72 0.04 -22.73
CA GLY A 21 5.74 -0.98 -22.95
C GLY A 21 6.82 -0.68 -23.99
N LYS A 22 6.77 0.46 -24.71
CA LYS A 22 7.82 0.79 -25.71
C LYS A 22 8.96 1.64 -25.17
N THR A 23 8.69 2.58 -24.29
CA THR A 23 9.70 3.41 -23.62
C THR A 23 9.19 3.83 -22.27
N PRO A 24 10.00 3.85 -21.20
CA PRO A 24 9.58 4.40 -19.92
C PRO A 24 9.13 5.84 -20.11
N ILE A 25 7.92 6.16 -19.69
CA ILE A 25 7.42 7.54 -19.68
C ILE A 25 8.21 8.28 -18.60
N ARG A 26 8.95 9.30 -18.98
CA ARG A 26 9.73 10.14 -18.09
C ARG A 26 9.17 11.55 -18.08
N PRO A 27 9.10 12.21 -16.92
CA PRO A 27 8.69 13.60 -16.87
C PRO A 27 9.73 14.47 -17.58
N VAL A 28 9.25 15.50 -18.30
CA VAL A 28 10.11 16.56 -18.79
C VAL A 28 10.33 17.55 -17.65
N ILE A 29 11.59 17.72 -17.23
CA ILE A 29 11.97 18.60 -16.13
C ILE A 29 12.69 19.81 -16.69
N GLU A 30 12.08 20.98 -16.54
CA GLU A 30 12.68 22.24 -16.91
C GLU A 30 13.66 22.69 -15.81
N PRO A 31 14.94 22.97 -16.14
CA PRO A 31 15.96 23.30 -15.15
C PRO A 31 15.62 24.53 -14.30
N GLY A 32 14.89 25.50 -14.87
CA GLY A 32 14.49 26.72 -14.15
C GLY A 32 13.33 26.55 -13.17
N THR A 33 12.52 25.51 -13.35
CA THR A 33 11.32 25.21 -12.55
C THR A 33 11.18 23.70 -12.30
N PRO A 34 12.15 23.07 -11.62
CA PRO A 34 12.22 21.61 -11.53
C PRO A 34 11.03 20.99 -10.80
N ASN A 35 10.38 21.75 -9.94
CA ASN A 35 9.20 21.30 -9.16
C ASN A 35 7.86 21.77 -9.74
N ALA A 36 7.85 22.40 -10.91
CA ALA A 36 6.59 22.84 -11.52
C ALA A 36 5.63 21.66 -11.76
N ALA A 37 4.33 21.94 -11.64
CA ALA A 37 3.29 20.95 -11.90
C ALA A 37 3.37 20.42 -13.35
N ARG A 38 3.15 19.11 -13.51
CA ARG A 38 3.24 18.40 -14.79
C ARG A 38 1.95 17.63 -15.06
N ASP A 39 1.69 17.42 -16.33
CA ASP A 39 0.54 16.64 -16.77
C ASP A 39 0.64 15.18 -16.32
N PRO A 40 -0.41 14.61 -15.73
CA PRO A 40 -0.46 13.20 -15.39
C PRO A 40 -0.67 12.33 -16.64
N HIS A 41 -0.26 11.05 -16.57
CA HIS A 41 -0.45 10.10 -17.68
C HIS A 41 -1.92 9.70 -17.89
N PHE A 42 -2.75 9.84 -16.87
CA PHE A 42 -4.16 9.49 -16.87
C PHE A 42 -4.97 10.61 -16.23
N GLU A 43 -6.25 10.65 -16.55
CA GLU A 43 -7.18 11.59 -15.91
C GLU A 43 -7.16 11.40 -14.38
N PRO A 44 -6.86 12.45 -13.61
CA PRO A 44 -6.78 12.36 -12.16
C PRO A 44 -8.17 12.23 -11.54
N ARG A 45 -8.33 11.30 -10.60
CA ARG A 45 -9.57 11.09 -9.85
C ARG A 45 -9.44 11.38 -8.36
N ALA A 46 -8.22 11.38 -7.85
CA ALA A 46 -7.94 11.69 -6.47
C ALA A 46 -7.33 13.10 -6.37
N THR A 47 -7.71 13.82 -5.33
CA THR A 47 -7.23 15.17 -5.05
C THR A 47 -6.13 15.19 -3.99
N GLN A 48 -6.16 14.21 -3.11
CA GLN A 48 -5.21 14.05 -2.02
C GLN A 48 -4.95 12.56 -1.82
N VAL A 49 -3.74 12.22 -1.40
CA VAL A 49 -3.36 10.85 -1.06
C VAL A 49 -2.78 10.85 0.35
N LEU A 50 -3.39 10.04 1.22
CA LEU A 50 -2.85 9.74 2.54
C LEU A 50 -2.43 8.27 2.54
N GLN A 51 -1.14 8.00 2.72
CA GLN A 51 -0.62 6.66 2.92
C GLN A 51 -0.38 6.42 4.40
N ILE A 52 -1.08 5.44 4.97
CA ILE A 52 -0.85 4.99 6.35
C ILE A 52 -0.09 3.67 6.26
N PHE A 53 1.15 3.69 6.73
CA PHE A 53 2.00 2.51 6.79
C PHE A 53 2.07 2.01 8.24
N CYS A 54 1.71 0.75 8.45
CA CYS A 54 1.79 0.08 9.75
C CYS A 54 3.05 -0.78 9.77
N SER A 55 4.11 -0.25 10.37
CA SER A 55 5.39 -0.95 10.57
C SER A 55 5.18 -2.25 11.37
N GLY A 56 5.97 -3.28 11.06
CA GLY A 56 5.87 -4.59 11.70
C GLY A 56 4.75 -5.48 11.17
N ALA A 57 4.03 -5.03 10.14
CA ALA A 57 2.92 -5.67 9.48
C ALA A 57 1.63 -5.77 10.33
N ILE A 58 0.52 -6.00 9.65
CA ILE A 58 -0.78 -6.27 10.27
C ILE A 58 -1.06 -7.77 10.20
N SER A 59 -1.66 -8.33 11.24
CA SER A 59 -2.18 -9.70 11.18
C SER A 59 -3.43 -9.74 10.30
N GLN A 60 -3.28 -10.10 9.05
CA GLN A 60 -4.38 -10.16 8.10
C GLN A 60 -5.48 -11.15 8.52
N VAL A 61 -5.08 -12.26 9.14
CA VAL A 61 -6.02 -13.31 9.60
C VAL A 61 -6.82 -12.89 10.83
N ASP A 62 -6.40 -11.82 11.51
CA ASP A 62 -7.10 -11.26 12.67
C ASP A 62 -7.89 -10.00 12.34
N THR A 63 -7.80 -9.48 11.11
CA THR A 63 -8.44 -8.21 10.71
C THR A 63 -9.37 -8.33 9.52
N PHE A 64 -8.88 -8.63 8.33
CA PHE A 64 -9.66 -8.51 7.08
C PHE A 64 -9.72 -9.81 6.26
N ASP A 65 -8.86 -10.79 6.56
CA ASP A 65 -8.75 -12.02 5.77
C ASP A 65 -9.39 -13.19 6.52
N TYR A 66 -10.72 -13.27 6.45
CA TYR A 66 -11.50 -14.33 7.09
C TYR A 66 -11.13 -15.71 6.56
N LYS A 67 -10.70 -16.61 7.46
CA LYS A 67 -10.22 -17.96 7.15
C LYS A 67 -11.07 -19.03 7.84
N PRO A 68 -12.21 -19.45 7.25
CA PRO A 68 -13.05 -20.49 7.85
C PRO A 68 -12.31 -21.82 8.04
N GLU A 69 -11.35 -22.15 7.19
CA GLU A 69 -10.54 -23.36 7.35
C GLU A 69 -9.65 -23.34 8.61
N LEU A 70 -9.18 -22.16 9.03
CA LEU A 70 -8.46 -22.05 10.33
C LEU A 70 -9.38 -22.32 11.51
N ILE A 71 -10.66 -21.97 11.42
CA ILE A 71 -11.67 -22.27 12.45
C ILE A 71 -11.88 -23.79 12.52
N LYS A 72 -12.07 -24.44 11.39
CA LYS A 72 -12.31 -25.87 11.23
C LYS A 72 -11.12 -26.73 11.69
N HIS A 73 -9.90 -26.24 11.45
CA HIS A 73 -8.66 -26.96 11.74
C HIS A 73 -7.93 -26.44 12.98
N HIS A 74 -8.56 -25.57 13.76
CA HIS A 74 -7.97 -25.06 15.01
C HIS A 74 -7.50 -26.18 15.94
N GLY A 75 -6.27 -26.05 16.46
CA GLY A 75 -5.66 -27.03 17.34
C GLY A 75 -5.07 -28.27 16.65
N LYS A 76 -5.18 -28.38 15.33
CA LYS A 76 -4.61 -29.51 14.56
C LYS A 76 -3.28 -29.14 13.94
N PRO A 77 -2.36 -30.10 13.73
CA PRO A 77 -1.14 -29.85 12.96
C PRO A 77 -1.44 -29.37 11.53
N MET A 78 -0.61 -28.48 11.01
CA MET A 78 -0.73 -28.04 9.62
C MET A 78 -0.29 -29.17 8.68
N PRO A 79 -1.10 -29.58 7.68
CA PRO A 79 -0.70 -30.55 6.68
C PRO A 79 0.58 -30.11 5.96
N GLY A 80 1.62 -30.96 5.95
CA GLY A 80 2.92 -30.62 5.35
C GLY A 80 3.75 -29.59 6.12
N GLY A 81 3.39 -29.32 7.37
CA GLY A 81 4.08 -28.36 8.23
C GLY A 81 5.50 -28.76 8.58
N ASP A 82 5.80 -30.05 8.56
CA ASP A 82 7.15 -30.64 8.72
C ASP A 82 8.16 -30.11 7.68
N LYS A 83 7.68 -29.58 6.56
CA LYS A 83 8.49 -29.00 5.48
C LYS A 83 8.69 -27.49 5.60
N LEU A 84 8.05 -26.85 6.56
CA LEU A 84 8.15 -25.41 6.76
C LEU A 84 9.35 -25.08 7.64
N ILE A 85 10.15 -24.14 7.16
CA ILE A 85 11.26 -23.59 7.93
C ILE A 85 10.70 -22.43 8.77
N THR A 86 10.78 -22.54 10.09
CA THR A 86 10.42 -21.49 11.02
C THR A 86 11.69 -20.86 11.60
N PHE A 87 11.68 -19.53 11.76
CA PHE A 87 12.84 -18.82 12.32
C PHE A 87 12.85 -18.82 13.85
N GLN A 88 11.75 -19.15 14.48
CA GLN A 88 11.55 -18.98 15.93
C GLN A 88 11.03 -20.27 16.61
N GLY A 89 11.73 -21.39 16.42
CA GLY A 89 11.41 -22.65 17.09
C GLY A 89 10.55 -23.60 16.29
N GLU A 90 9.94 -24.56 16.98
CA GLU A 90 9.13 -25.61 16.36
C GLU A 90 7.77 -25.04 15.90
N GLN A 91 7.26 -25.62 14.81
CA GLN A 91 5.95 -25.26 14.31
C GLN A 91 4.85 -25.78 15.23
N GLY A 92 3.97 -24.85 15.65
CA GLY A 92 2.79 -25.20 16.43
C GLY A 92 1.61 -25.65 15.57
N ASN A 93 0.49 -25.87 16.25
CA ASN A 93 -0.79 -26.20 15.61
C ASN A 93 -1.43 -24.97 14.95
N LEU A 94 -2.30 -25.19 13.98
CA LEU A 94 -3.13 -24.17 13.38
C LEU A 94 -3.97 -23.46 14.43
N THR A 95 -4.01 -22.13 14.35
CA THR A 95 -4.74 -21.31 15.31
C THR A 95 -5.74 -20.42 14.57
N LYS A 96 -7.01 -20.50 14.96
CA LYS A 96 -8.02 -19.54 14.51
C LYS A 96 -7.78 -18.17 15.14
N SER A 97 -8.31 -17.13 14.52
CA SER A 97 -8.37 -15.81 15.15
C SER A 97 -9.14 -15.87 16.47
N PRO A 98 -8.68 -15.20 17.54
CA PRO A 98 -9.44 -15.08 18.80
C PRO A 98 -10.64 -14.12 18.67
N TRP A 99 -10.67 -13.27 17.65
CA TRP A 99 -11.77 -12.33 17.41
C TRP A 99 -12.82 -12.89 16.45
N GLU A 100 -14.05 -12.50 16.67
CA GLU A 100 -15.14 -12.82 15.77
C GLU A 100 -15.07 -11.98 14.50
N PHE A 101 -15.46 -12.60 13.38
CA PHE A 101 -15.67 -11.91 12.10
C PHE A 101 -17.15 -11.78 11.83
N LYS A 102 -17.57 -10.60 11.38
CA LYS A 102 -18.96 -10.31 11.01
C LYS A 102 -19.04 -9.72 9.61
N PRO A 103 -20.11 -10.00 8.87
CA PRO A 103 -20.36 -9.32 7.61
C PRO A 103 -20.61 -7.84 7.88
N ARG A 104 -19.98 -6.97 7.09
CA ARG A 104 -20.07 -5.52 7.20
C ARG A 104 -20.52 -4.91 5.89
N GLY A 105 -21.24 -3.79 5.98
CA GLY A 105 -21.74 -3.05 4.84
C GLY A 105 -22.74 -3.84 3.99
N GLN A 106 -23.09 -3.27 2.84
CA GLN A 106 -23.95 -3.92 1.85
C GLN A 106 -23.20 -5.01 1.07
N SER A 107 -21.89 -4.88 0.95
CA SER A 107 -20.99 -5.85 0.32
C SER A 107 -20.91 -7.17 1.10
N GLY A 108 -21.30 -7.18 2.38
CA GLY A 108 -21.16 -8.35 3.24
C GLY A 108 -19.72 -8.76 3.52
N LYS A 109 -18.76 -7.84 3.37
CA LYS A 109 -17.34 -8.09 3.63
C LYS A 109 -17.12 -8.55 5.07
N MET A 110 -16.51 -9.71 5.24
CA MET A 110 -16.15 -10.21 6.57
C MET A 110 -15.00 -9.39 7.13
N VAL A 111 -15.26 -8.70 8.24
CA VAL A 111 -14.28 -7.89 8.98
C VAL A 111 -14.32 -8.28 10.45
N SER A 112 -13.15 -8.33 11.06
CA SER A 112 -12.97 -8.67 12.46
C SER A 112 -13.50 -7.59 13.41
N GLU A 113 -14.00 -8.00 14.55
CA GLU A 113 -14.37 -7.12 15.67
C GLU A 113 -13.16 -6.40 16.30
N LEU A 114 -11.94 -6.79 15.94
CA LEU A 114 -10.72 -6.07 16.33
C LEU A 114 -10.64 -4.66 15.72
N VAL A 115 -11.24 -4.48 14.54
CA VAL A 115 -11.20 -3.21 13.79
C VAL A 115 -12.63 -2.73 13.42
N PRO A 116 -13.51 -2.51 14.41
CA PRO A 116 -14.93 -2.27 14.16
C PRO A 116 -15.19 -0.97 13.39
N HIS A 117 -14.41 0.06 13.62
CA HIS A 117 -14.55 1.36 12.94
C HIS A 117 -14.21 1.25 11.45
N LEU A 118 -13.16 0.50 11.10
CA LEU A 118 -12.85 0.20 9.69
C LEU A 118 -13.92 -0.69 9.06
N GLY A 119 -14.49 -1.60 9.84
CA GLY A 119 -15.61 -2.42 9.40
C GLY A 119 -16.83 -1.60 8.96
N ASN A 120 -17.08 -0.45 9.59
CA ASN A 120 -18.17 0.45 9.21
C ASN A 120 -17.94 1.14 7.86
N LEU A 121 -16.70 1.18 7.38
CA LEU A 121 -16.30 1.75 6.09
C LEU A 121 -16.09 0.66 5.00
N ALA A 122 -16.53 -0.57 5.25
CA ALA A 122 -16.24 -1.72 4.39
C ALA A 122 -16.67 -1.51 2.93
N ASP A 123 -17.77 -0.81 2.68
CA ASP A 123 -18.27 -0.53 1.33
C ASP A 123 -17.47 0.57 0.60
N GLU A 124 -16.71 1.37 1.34
CA GLU A 124 -15.84 2.42 0.80
C GLU A 124 -14.40 1.94 0.60
N MET A 125 -14.08 0.70 1.01
CA MET A 125 -12.74 0.13 0.98
C MET A 125 -12.58 -0.89 -0.13
N CYS A 126 -11.43 -0.86 -0.79
CA CYS A 126 -10.97 -1.93 -1.67
C CYS A 126 -9.97 -2.82 -0.92
N PHE A 127 -10.31 -4.09 -0.75
CA PHE A 127 -9.47 -5.08 -0.06
C PHE A 127 -8.68 -5.89 -1.08
N ILE A 128 -7.36 -5.77 -1.06
CA ILE A 128 -6.47 -6.55 -1.92
C ILE A 128 -5.84 -7.64 -1.08
N HIS A 129 -6.38 -8.85 -1.22
CA HIS A 129 -5.89 -10.04 -0.53
C HIS A 129 -4.73 -10.70 -1.28
N SER A 130 -3.99 -11.56 -0.58
CA SER A 130 -2.92 -12.39 -1.16
C SER A 130 -1.78 -11.62 -1.83
N LEU A 131 -1.55 -10.36 -1.42
CA LEU A 131 -0.34 -9.64 -1.80
C LEU A 131 0.88 -10.34 -1.20
N THR A 132 1.91 -10.48 -2.03
CA THR A 132 3.18 -11.08 -1.62
C THR A 132 4.34 -10.12 -1.88
N GLY A 133 5.35 -10.18 -1.03
CA GLY A 133 6.60 -9.45 -1.18
C GLY A 133 7.78 -10.37 -1.54
N LYS A 134 8.93 -9.78 -1.80
CA LYS A 134 10.16 -10.50 -2.11
C LYS A 134 10.93 -10.97 -0.85
N THR A 135 10.44 -10.62 0.32
CA THR A 135 11.10 -10.91 1.59
C THR A 135 10.07 -11.13 2.69
N ASN A 136 10.44 -11.90 3.69
CA ASN A 136 9.70 -12.14 4.93
C ASN A 136 10.37 -11.50 6.16
N THR A 137 11.37 -10.65 5.95
CA THR A 137 12.09 -9.94 7.01
C THR A 137 11.56 -8.52 7.12
N HIS A 138 11.34 -8.02 8.35
CA HIS A 138 10.69 -6.71 8.59
C HIS A 138 11.39 -5.55 7.86
N GLY A 139 12.66 -5.25 8.15
CA GLY A 139 13.36 -4.11 7.54
C GLY A 139 13.33 -4.11 6.02
N PRO A 140 13.83 -5.14 5.33
CA PRO A 140 13.70 -5.23 3.87
C PRO A 140 12.24 -5.23 3.36
N GLY A 141 11.29 -5.76 4.14
CA GLY A 141 9.87 -5.74 3.81
C GLY A 141 9.28 -4.33 3.88
N GLU A 142 9.65 -3.56 4.87
CA GLU A 142 9.26 -2.15 5.04
C GLU A 142 9.80 -1.30 3.91
N ASN A 143 11.08 -1.45 3.58
CA ASN A 143 11.68 -0.80 2.42
C ASN A 143 10.92 -1.15 1.14
N PHE A 144 10.61 -2.44 0.94
CA PHE A 144 9.88 -2.88 -0.24
C PHE A 144 8.48 -2.26 -0.34
N MET A 145 7.75 -2.16 0.76
CA MET A 145 6.42 -1.51 0.79
C MET A 145 6.50 0.00 0.54
N CYS A 146 7.52 0.66 1.03
CA CYS A 146 7.65 2.11 0.90
C CYS A 146 8.29 2.56 -0.42
N THR A 147 9.19 1.77 -0.99
CA THR A 147 10.04 2.17 -2.12
C THR A 147 9.93 1.25 -3.35
N GLY A 148 9.43 0.02 -3.18
CA GLY A 148 9.46 -1.03 -4.19
C GLY A 148 10.77 -1.83 -4.23
N PHE A 149 11.72 -1.52 -3.34
CA PHE A 149 13.02 -2.20 -3.25
C PHE A 149 13.28 -2.71 -1.82
N THR A 150 13.98 -3.82 -1.71
CA THR A 150 14.33 -4.41 -0.40
C THR A 150 15.58 -3.80 0.24
N LEU A 151 16.26 -2.93 -0.48
CA LEU A 151 17.48 -2.23 -0.05
C LEU A 151 17.18 -0.77 0.25
N ASP A 152 18.01 -0.15 1.07
CA ASP A 152 17.95 1.28 1.40
C ASP A 152 18.36 2.17 0.23
N GLY A 153 18.04 3.46 0.32
CA GLY A 153 18.49 4.48 -0.61
C GLY A 153 17.60 4.71 -1.83
N PHE A 154 16.46 4.06 -1.91
CA PHE A 154 15.50 4.29 -3.00
C PHE A 154 14.41 5.29 -2.60
N PRO A 155 13.92 6.12 -3.55
CA PRO A 155 12.86 7.06 -3.28
C PRO A 155 11.55 6.36 -2.91
N SER A 156 10.81 6.96 -1.97
CA SER A 156 9.47 6.51 -1.60
C SER A 156 8.41 6.83 -2.67
N ALA A 157 7.23 6.26 -2.53
CA ALA A 157 6.10 6.52 -3.44
C ALA A 157 5.77 8.00 -3.55
N GLY A 158 5.81 8.77 -2.44
CA GLY A 158 5.59 10.21 -2.45
C GLY A 158 6.68 10.98 -3.18
N SER A 159 7.96 10.56 -3.03
CA SER A 159 9.07 11.15 -3.79
C SER A 159 8.91 10.90 -5.29
N TRP A 160 8.49 9.70 -5.68
CA TRP A 160 8.20 9.39 -7.09
C TRP A 160 7.03 10.19 -7.64
N ALA A 161 5.96 10.38 -6.84
CA ALA A 161 4.82 11.21 -7.23
C ALA A 161 5.24 12.67 -7.44
N THR A 162 6.04 13.23 -6.54
CA THR A 162 6.59 14.58 -6.68
C THR A 162 7.51 14.70 -7.91
N TYR A 163 8.36 13.70 -8.14
CA TYR A 163 9.22 13.67 -9.32
C TYR A 163 8.41 13.64 -10.63
N ALA A 164 7.34 12.85 -10.67
CA ALA A 164 6.52 12.70 -11.86
C ALA A 164 5.58 13.89 -12.12
N LEU A 165 4.90 14.36 -11.06
CA LEU A 165 3.82 15.35 -11.16
C LEU A 165 4.23 16.76 -10.75
N GLY A 166 5.34 16.93 -10.03
CA GLY A 166 5.75 18.22 -9.50
C GLY A 166 4.87 18.66 -8.32
N SER A 167 4.79 19.99 -8.14
CA SER A 167 4.00 20.66 -7.11
C SER A 167 3.26 21.86 -7.69
N GLU A 168 2.02 22.08 -7.24
CA GLU A 168 1.27 23.32 -7.52
C GLU A 168 1.60 24.44 -6.53
N THR A 169 2.33 24.13 -5.47
CA THR A 169 2.71 25.11 -4.45
C THR A 169 4.19 25.41 -4.55
N GLU A 170 4.55 26.67 -4.35
CA GLU A 170 5.95 27.14 -4.32
C GLU A 170 6.49 27.09 -2.90
N ASP A 171 5.64 27.30 -1.88
CA ASP A 171 6.02 27.49 -0.49
C ASP A 171 5.82 26.26 0.41
N LEU A 172 5.13 25.22 -0.07
CA LEU A 172 4.85 24.00 0.69
C LEU A 172 5.41 22.77 -0.02
N PRO A 173 5.93 21.79 0.72
CA PRO A 173 6.38 20.55 0.13
C PRO A 173 5.19 19.78 -0.48
N ALA A 174 5.38 19.25 -1.68
CA ALA A 174 4.38 18.42 -2.34
C ALA A 174 4.19 17.06 -1.64
N TYR A 175 5.17 16.63 -0.87
CA TYR A 175 5.15 15.37 -0.13
C TYR A 175 5.74 15.56 1.26
N VAL A 176 5.03 15.06 2.26
CA VAL A 176 5.46 15.04 3.66
C VAL A 176 5.43 13.61 4.18
N ALA A 177 6.54 13.14 4.71
CA ALA A 177 6.62 11.89 5.44
C ALA A 177 6.68 12.19 6.94
N ILE A 178 5.78 11.57 7.71
CA ILE A 178 5.79 11.65 9.18
C ILE A 178 6.19 10.27 9.68
N SER A 179 7.38 10.16 10.26
CA SER A 179 7.91 8.92 10.82
C SER A 179 7.96 8.99 12.34
N ASP A 180 7.83 7.83 12.99
CA ASP A 180 8.09 7.72 14.42
C ASP A 180 9.62 7.71 14.64
N VAL A 181 10.14 8.76 15.26
CA VAL A 181 11.56 8.89 15.59
C VAL A 181 12.10 7.85 16.57
N ARG A 182 11.21 7.07 17.20
CA ARG A 182 11.57 5.99 18.12
C ARG A 182 11.83 4.65 17.43
N GLY A 183 11.54 4.54 16.15
CA GLY A 183 11.62 3.31 15.36
C GLY A 183 12.79 3.26 14.36
N THR A 184 13.77 4.15 14.46
CA THR A 184 14.96 4.14 13.59
C THR A 184 16.13 3.43 14.24
#